data_ea63b4c43ce9dceb9af057d44e66a61e
#
_entry.id   ea63b4c43ce9dceb9af057d44e66a61e
#
_cell.length_a   1.000
_cell.length_b   1.000
_cell.length_c   1.000
_cell.angle_alpha   90.00
_cell.angle_beta   90.00
_cell.angle_gamma   90.00
#
_symmetry.space_group_name_H-M   'P 1'
#
loop_
_entity.id
_entity.type
_entity.pdbx_description
1 polymer ?
#
loop_
_entity_poly.entity_id
_entity_poly.type
_entity_poly.pdbx_seq_one_letter_code
_entity_poly.pdbx_strand_id
1 'polypeptide(L)'
;MYNSDALWLTQWNQNTLWGLAWPALLDDFSASMLEYASNGGLIPRGPCGGGYSFIMSGCPATSMITSAYQRNLTKKWNPEKAFPILLRNHNRGGMLGYNSEKEFDFYLQNGYAPDRAGLTVQWTFEDWALSRMARRMGKNKDAKRLEARTKDWRKCIHPGLHLLL
;
A
#
# COMPACT_ATOMS: atom_id res chain seq x y z
N MET A 1 8.85 -14.85 11.02
CA MET A 1 7.72 -13.94 10.76
C MET A 1 7.85 -12.71 11.66
N TYR A 2 7.76 -11.51 11.12
CA TYR A 2 7.90 -10.26 11.88
C TYR A 2 6.53 -9.75 12.36
N ASN A 3 6.51 -9.08 13.49
CA ASN A 3 5.32 -8.45 14.06
C ASN A 3 5.50 -6.93 14.15
N SER A 4 4.41 -6.20 13.97
CA SER A 4 4.29 -4.76 14.20
C SER A 4 2.82 -4.42 14.37
N ASP A 5 2.47 -3.58 15.32
CA ASP A 5 1.07 -3.19 15.54
C ASP A 5 0.50 -2.45 14.33
N ALA A 6 1.30 -1.60 13.69
CA ALA A 6 0.93 -0.87 12.51
C ALA A 6 2.17 -0.50 11.68
N LEU A 7 2.05 -0.63 10.37
CA LEU A 7 3.10 -0.26 9.41
C LEU A 7 2.90 1.15 8.84
N TRP A 8 1.89 1.89 9.31
CA TRP A 8 1.49 3.17 8.72
C TRP A 8 2.61 4.21 8.69
N LEU A 9 3.37 4.33 9.77
CA LEU A 9 4.48 5.29 9.85
C LEU A 9 5.74 4.86 9.09
N THR A 10 5.91 3.58 8.78
CA THR A 10 7.15 3.06 8.15
C THR A 10 7.36 3.64 6.75
N GLN A 11 6.29 4.02 6.07
CA GLN A 11 6.34 4.56 4.71
C GLN A 11 7.01 5.93 4.62
N TRP A 12 7.08 6.71 5.70
CA TRP A 12 7.60 8.07 5.65
C TRP A 12 9.13 8.10 5.54
N ASN A 13 9.82 7.31 6.33
CA ASN A 13 11.28 7.26 6.31
C ASN A 13 11.87 5.88 6.61
N GLN A 14 11.23 5.06 7.43
CA GLN A 14 11.78 3.80 7.92
C GLN A 14 12.03 2.80 6.80
N ASN A 15 11.14 2.67 5.82
CA ASN A 15 11.35 1.81 4.65
C ASN A 15 12.60 2.23 3.86
N THR A 16 12.85 3.55 3.77
CA THR A 16 14.05 4.08 3.10
C THR A 16 15.29 3.78 3.93
N LEU A 17 15.26 4.02 5.22
CA LEU A 17 16.36 3.74 6.13
C LEU A 17 16.74 2.25 6.10
N TRP A 18 15.77 1.36 6.20
CA TRP A 18 16.02 -0.08 6.11
C TRP A 18 16.58 -0.49 4.75
N GLY A 19 16.06 0.07 3.67
CA GLY A 19 16.57 -0.22 2.32
C GLY A 19 18.01 0.23 2.08
N LEU A 20 18.50 1.23 2.81
CA LEU A 20 19.87 1.75 2.70
C LEU A 20 20.82 1.09 3.70
N ALA A 21 20.45 1.03 4.98
CA ALA A 21 21.33 0.61 6.05
C ALA A 21 21.19 -0.88 6.41
N TRP A 22 19.99 -1.44 6.26
CA TRP A 22 19.69 -2.84 6.59
C TRP A 22 18.84 -3.52 5.52
N PRO A 23 19.37 -3.65 4.28
CA PRO A 23 18.58 -4.18 3.14
C PRO A 23 18.02 -5.59 3.37
N ALA A 24 18.73 -6.44 4.09
CA ALA A 24 18.25 -7.76 4.45
C ALA A 24 17.00 -7.72 5.34
N LEU A 25 16.89 -6.73 6.23
CA LEU A 25 15.73 -6.55 7.07
C LEU A 25 14.49 -6.16 6.27
N LEU A 26 14.63 -5.25 5.29
CA LEU A 26 13.51 -4.86 4.42
C LEU A 26 13.04 -6.02 3.55
N ASP A 27 13.96 -6.84 3.04
CA ASP A 27 13.64 -8.06 2.29
C ASP A 27 12.88 -9.07 3.17
N ASP A 28 13.35 -9.29 4.40
CA ASP A 28 12.72 -10.18 5.39
C ASP A 28 11.31 -9.74 5.77
N PHE A 29 11.13 -8.46 6.07
CA PHE A 29 9.82 -7.90 6.37
C PHE A 29 8.86 -8.06 5.20
N SER A 30 9.32 -7.77 3.98
CA SER A 30 8.51 -7.94 2.77
C SER A 30 8.07 -9.37 2.57
N ALA A 31 8.98 -10.35 2.72
CA ALA A 31 8.66 -11.77 2.66
C ALA A 31 7.64 -12.16 3.74
N SER A 32 7.81 -11.67 4.97
CA SER A 32 6.91 -11.94 6.08
C SER A 32 5.49 -11.42 5.83
N MET A 33 5.33 -10.20 5.24
CA MET A 33 4.01 -9.66 4.90
C MET A 33 3.32 -10.48 3.82
N LEU A 34 4.07 -10.99 2.86
CA LEU A 34 3.53 -11.86 1.81
C LEU A 34 3.13 -13.23 2.36
N GLU A 35 3.84 -13.75 3.35
CA GLU A 35 3.50 -15.00 4.04
C GLU A 35 2.18 -14.86 4.82
N TYR A 36 1.93 -13.73 5.49
CA TYR A 36 0.63 -13.43 6.08
C TYR A 36 -0.50 -13.52 5.05
N ALA A 37 -0.29 -12.96 3.86
CA ALA A 37 -1.29 -12.99 2.79
C ALA A 37 -1.54 -14.42 2.27
N SER A 38 -0.52 -15.27 2.25
CA SER A 38 -0.65 -16.68 1.85
C SER A 38 -1.53 -17.45 2.84
N ASN A 39 -1.49 -17.12 4.12
CA ASN A 39 -2.25 -17.79 5.18
C ASN A 39 -3.62 -17.13 5.44
N GLY A 40 -3.68 -15.80 5.44
CA GLY A 40 -4.88 -15.03 5.77
C GLY A 40 -5.59 -14.37 4.58
N GLY A 41 -5.03 -14.47 3.38
CA GLY A 41 -5.63 -13.97 2.14
C GLY A 41 -5.36 -12.51 1.82
N LEU A 42 -4.93 -11.67 2.78
CA LEU A 42 -4.60 -10.26 2.60
C LEU A 42 -3.21 -9.94 3.16
N ILE A 43 -2.52 -8.97 2.57
CA ILE A 43 -1.33 -8.40 3.17
C ILE A 43 -1.78 -7.54 4.36
N PRO A 44 -1.21 -7.71 5.56
CA PRO A 44 -1.69 -7.02 6.75
C PRO A 44 -1.39 -5.52 6.72
N ARG A 45 -2.25 -4.74 7.35
CA ARG A 45 -2.00 -3.34 7.70
C ARG A 45 -0.97 -3.24 8.83
N GLY A 46 -1.06 -4.15 9.77
CA GLY A 46 -0.09 -4.44 10.81
C GLY A 46 -0.23 -5.91 11.24
N PRO A 47 0.86 -6.68 11.23
CA PRO A 47 0.89 -8.05 11.73
C PRO A 47 1.10 -8.04 13.24
N CYS A 48 0.09 -8.37 14.04
CA CYS A 48 0.18 -8.37 15.48
C CYS A 48 -0.29 -9.70 16.07
N GLY A 49 0.48 -10.29 16.96
CA GLY A 49 0.13 -11.52 17.67
C GLY A 49 -0.16 -12.72 16.76
N GLY A 50 0.47 -12.79 15.59
CA GLY A 50 0.22 -13.84 14.60
C GLY A 50 -1.03 -13.63 13.73
N GLY A 51 -1.76 -12.53 13.93
CA GLY A 51 -2.96 -12.15 13.17
C GLY A 51 -2.86 -10.78 12.54
N TYR A 52 -4.02 -10.21 12.19
CA TYR A 52 -4.13 -8.87 11.62
C TYR A 52 -4.46 -7.85 12.70
N SER A 53 -3.67 -6.78 12.77
CA SER A 53 -4.08 -5.53 13.37
C SER A 53 -4.76 -4.68 12.30
N PHE A 54 -5.90 -4.10 12.61
CA PHE A 54 -6.62 -3.16 11.74
C PHE A 54 -6.44 -1.70 12.19
N ILE A 55 -5.38 -1.44 12.92
CA ILE A 55 -5.00 -0.11 13.40
C ILE A 55 -4.61 0.75 12.20
N MET A 56 -5.01 2.03 12.23
CA MET A 56 -4.80 3.01 11.16
C MET A 56 -5.61 2.72 9.89
N SER A 57 -5.14 3.15 8.73
CA SER A 57 -5.84 3.07 7.45
C SER A 57 -4.91 2.58 6.33
N GLY A 58 -5.49 2.28 5.18
CA GLY A 58 -4.76 1.89 4.00
C GLY A 58 -4.14 0.49 4.07
N CYS A 59 -3.15 0.27 3.24
CA CYS A 59 -2.32 -0.95 3.19
C CYS A 59 -0.83 -0.57 3.13
N PRO A 60 -0.24 -0.03 4.20
CA PRO A 60 1.13 0.52 4.20
C PRO A 60 2.21 -0.51 3.87
N ALA A 61 1.95 -1.81 4.05
CA ALA A 61 2.84 -2.86 3.61
C ALA A 61 3.05 -2.86 2.08
N THR A 62 2.12 -2.29 1.30
CA THR A 62 2.33 -2.07 -0.15
C THR A 62 3.53 -1.17 -0.40
N SER A 63 3.64 -0.05 0.29
CA SER A 63 4.77 0.87 0.12
C SER A 63 6.09 0.23 0.54
N MET A 64 6.08 -0.62 1.58
CA MET A 64 7.24 -1.38 2.05
C MET A 64 7.71 -2.38 0.97
N ILE A 65 6.82 -3.25 0.50
CA ILE A 65 7.13 -4.30 -0.48
C ILE A 65 7.56 -3.68 -1.82
N THR A 66 6.86 -2.63 -2.27
CA THR A 66 7.24 -1.93 -3.51
C THR A 66 8.57 -1.21 -3.38
N SER A 67 8.89 -0.66 -2.20
CA SER A 67 10.19 -0.07 -1.90
C SER A 67 11.32 -1.11 -1.98
N ALA A 68 11.12 -2.30 -1.40
CA ALA A 68 12.05 -3.41 -1.51
C ALA A 68 12.26 -3.83 -2.98
N TYR A 69 11.17 -3.97 -3.74
CA TYR A 69 11.23 -4.32 -5.16
C TYR A 69 12.03 -3.29 -5.98
N GLN A 70 11.78 -1.99 -5.77
CA GLN A 70 12.49 -0.93 -6.49
C GLN A 70 14.00 -0.92 -6.24
N ARG A 71 14.42 -1.47 -5.10
CA ARG A 71 15.84 -1.62 -4.70
C ARG A 71 16.45 -2.99 -5.02
N ASN A 72 15.73 -3.85 -5.74
CA ASN A 72 16.13 -5.25 -6.02
C ASN A 72 16.32 -6.11 -4.75
N LEU A 73 15.62 -5.80 -3.68
CA LEU A 73 15.62 -6.57 -2.43
C LEU A 73 14.50 -7.61 -2.49
N THR A 74 14.72 -8.67 -3.24
CA THR A 74 13.74 -9.72 -3.55
C THR A 74 14.36 -11.12 -3.48
N LYS A 75 15.34 -11.31 -2.60
CA LYS A 75 16.01 -12.61 -2.46
C LYS A 75 15.13 -13.64 -1.77
N LYS A 76 14.23 -13.21 -0.89
CA LYS A 76 13.38 -14.07 -0.04
C LYS A 76 11.96 -14.22 -0.53
N TRP A 77 11.56 -13.53 -1.59
CA TRP A 77 10.22 -13.59 -2.15
C TRP A 77 10.23 -13.39 -3.67
N ASN A 78 9.16 -13.80 -4.33
CA ASN A 78 9.04 -13.72 -5.79
C ASN A 78 8.09 -12.57 -6.19
N PRO A 79 8.56 -11.54 -6.93
CA PRO A 79 7.73 -10.41 -7.36
C PRO A 79 6.52 -10.79 -8.21
N GLU A 80 6.66 -11.79 -9.10
CA GLU A 80 5.55 -12.23 -9.96
C GLU A 80 4.42 -12.89 -9.13
N LYS A 81 4.76 -13.60 -8.06
CA LYS A 81 3.78 -14.15 -7.12
C LYS A 81 3.21 -13.08 -6.18
N ALA A 82 4.01 -12.09 -5.79
CA ALA A 82 3.61 -11.02 -4.89
C ALA A 82 2.65 -10.02 -5.54
N PHE A 83 2.85 -9.69 -6.81
CA PHE A 83 2.09 -8.64 -7.49
C PHE A 83 0.56 -8.89 -7.50
N PRO A 84 0.03 -10.07 -7.85
CA PRO A 84 -1.42 -10.29 -7.78
C PRO A 84 -1.98 -10.19 -6.36
N ILE A 85 -1.20 -10.53 -5.34
CA ILE A 85 -1.60 -10.38 -3.92
C ILE A 85 -1.69 -8.90 -3.56
N LEU A 86 -0.68 -8.10 -3.91
CA LEU A 86 -0.69 -6.64 -3.74
C LEU A 86 -1.88 -6.02 -4.48
N LEU A 87 -2.10 -6.42 -5.72
CA LEU A 87 -3.19 -5.91 -6.54
C LEU A 87 -4.56 -6.21 -5.94
N ARG A 88 -4.76 -7.40 -5.35
CA ARG A 88 -5.97 -7.77 -4.62
C ARG A 88 -6.24 -6.82 -3.46
N ASN A 89 -5.20 -6.43 -2.70
CA ASN A 89 -5.33 -5.50 -1.58
C ASN A 89 -5.79 -4.10 -2.00
N HIS A 90 -5.62 -3.72 -3.26
CA HIS A 90 -6.01 -2.43 -3.85
C HIS A 90 -7.37 -2.47 -4.59
N ASN A 91 -8.14 -3.53 -4.38
CA ASN A 91 -9.49 -3.69 -4.93
C ASN A 91 -10.52 -3.85 -3.79
N ARG A 92 -11.81 -3.90 -4.16
CA ARG A 92 -12.89 -4.20 -3.22
C ARG A 92 -12.62 -5.48 -2.43
N GLY A 93 -12.87 -5.43 -1.13
CA GLY A 93 -12.58 -6.54 -0.22
C GLY A 93 -11.09 -6.71 0.09
N GLY A 94 -10.23 -5.79 -0.37
CA GLY A 94 -8.81 -5.73 -0.03
C GLY A 94 -8.52 -4.88 1.19
N MET A 95 -7.28 -4.95 1.68
CA MET A 95 -6.87 -4.24 2.89
C MET A 95 -6.91 -2.71 2.75
N LEU A 96 -6.74 -2.17 1.53
CA LEU A 96 -6.71 -0.72 1.30
C LEU A 96 -7.95 -0.03 1.86
N GLY A 97 -9.14 -0.54 1.53
CA GLY A 97 -10.43 -0.01 1.99
C GLY A 97 -11.03 -0.70 3.21
N TYR A 98 -10.31 -1.60 3.87
CA TYR A 98 -10.84 -2.37 4.99
C TYR A 98 -11.26 -1.47 6.16
N ASN A 99 -12.45 -1.70 6.71
CA ASN A 99 -13.15 -0.85 7.70
C ASN A 99 -13.53 0.56 7.17
N SER A 100 -13.53 0.74 5.86
CA SER A 100 -13.96 1.98 5.19
C SER A 100 -14.51 1.64 3.80
N GLU A 101 -15.28 0.55 3.70
CA GLU A 101 -15.70 -0.03 2.42
C GLU A 101 -16.60 0.92 1.62
N LYS A 102 -17.48 1.67 2.29
CA LYS A 102 -18.38 2.66 1.63
C LYS A 102 -17.58 3.82 1.05
N GLU A 103 -16.66 4.37 1.83
CA GLU A 103 -15.76 5.45 1.39
C GLU A 103 -14.83 4.95 0.28
N PHE A 104 -14.38 3.71 0.37
CA PHE A 104 -13.53 3.12 -0.65
C PHE A 104 -14.28 2.86 -1.96
N ASP A 105 -15.52 2.40 -1.91
CA ASP A 105 -16.36 2.26 -3.09
C ASP A 105 -16.62 3.62 -3.76
N PHE A 106 -16.87 4.64 -2.97
CA PHE A 106 -17.02 6.01 -3.47
C PHE A 106 -15.70 6.51 -4.09
N TYR A 107 -14.56 6.27 -3.43
CA TYR A 107 -13.23 6.61 -3.94
C TYR A 107 -12.95 5.95 -5.29
N LEU A 108 -13.27 4.66 -5.45
CA LEU A 108 -13.07 3.95 -6.72
C LEU A 108 -13.86 4.55 -7.88
N GLN A 109 -15.01 5.18 -7.61
CA GLN A 109 -15.89 5.78 -8.60
C GLN A 109 -15.57 7.26 -8.85
N ASN A 110 -15.26 8.02 -7.79
CA ASN A 110 -15.18 9.47 -7.80
C ASN A 110 -13.77 10.03 -7.56
N GLY A 111 -12.85 9.19 -7.08
CA GLY A 111 -11.44 9.52 -6.84
C GLY A 111 -11.15 10.23 -5.53
N TYR A 112 -12.10 10.30 -4.59
CA TYR A 112 -11.89 10.83 -3.25
C TYR A 112 -12.83 10.18 -2.24
N ALA A 113 -12.48 10.19 -0.96
CA ALA A 113 -13.33 9.76 0.15
C ALA A 113 -14.01 11.02 0.75
N PRO A 114 -15.37 11.12 0.75
CA PRO A 114 -16.07 12.26 1.32
C PRO A 114 -15.71 12.46 2.78
N ASP A 115 -15.50 13.72 3.19
CA ASP A 115 -15.18 14.13 4.56
C ASP A 115 -13.94 13.44 5.18
N ARG A 116 -13.14 12.77 4.34
CA ARG A 116 -12.00 11.94 4.75
C ARG A 116 -10.78 12.17 3.85
N ALA A 117 -10.32 13.43 3.75
CA ALA A 117 -9.17 13.79 2.91
C ALA A 117 -7.91 12.94 3.22
N GLY A 118 -7.68 12.62 4.50
CA GLY A 118 -6.58 11.76 4.93
C GLY A 118 -6.61 10.36 4.31
N LEU A 119 -7.80 9.76 4.16
CA LEU A 119 -7.94 8.48 3.46
C LEU A 119 -7.62 8.62 1.96
N THR A 120 -8.10 9.68 1.33
CA THR A 120 -7.81 9.94 -0.09
C THR A 120 -6.32 10.06 -0.32
N VAL A 121 -5.62 10.85 0.48
CA VAL A 121 -4.16 11.04 0.38
C VAL A 121 -3.44 9.71 0.58
N GLN A 122 -3.83 8.93 1.60
CA GLN A 122 -3.23 7.63 1.89
C GLN A 122 -3.42 6.65 0.73
N TRP A 123 -4.64 6.50 0.24
CA TRP A 123 -4.96 5.54 -0.83
C TRP A 123 -4.29 5.89 -2.16
N THR A 124 -4.27 7.18 -2.52
CA THR A 124 -3.60 7.63 -3.74
C THR A 124 -2.08 7.43 -3.68
N PHE A 125 -1.46 7.61 -2.51
CA PHE A 125 -0.04 7.34 -2.32
C PHE A 125 0.29 5.85 -2.47
N GLU A 126 -0.51 4.97 -1.88
CA GLU A 126 -0.29 3.53 -1.95
C GLU A 126 -0.56 2.98 -3.36
N ASP A 127 -1.60 3.49 -4.05
CA ASP A 127 -1.83 3.21 -5.48
C ASP A 127 -0.65 3.67 -6.35
N TRP A 128 -0.07 4.83 -6.06
CA TRP A 128 1.12 5.30 -6.72
C TRP A 128 2.30 4.32 -6.52
N ALA A 129 2.56 3.90 -5.29
CA ALA A 129 3.64 2.97 -4.98
C ALA A 129 3.48 1.66 -5.77
N LEU A 130 2.28 1.08 -5.78
CA LEU A 130 2.01 -0.14 -6.54
C LEU A 130 2.08 0.08 -8.07
N SER A 131 1.66 1.25 -8.56
CA SER A 131 1.76 1.59 -9.98
C SER A 131 3.21 1.59 -10.48
N ARG A 132 4.15 2.06 -9.64
CA ARG A 132 5.58 2.06 -9.96
C ARG A 132 6.14 0.64 -10.07
N MET A 133 5.71 -0.26 -9.20
CA MET A 133 6.06 -1.68 -9.30
C MET A 133 5.47 -2.29 -10.58
N ALA A 134 4.18 -2.08 -10.84
CA ALA A 134 3.51 -2.57 -12.04
C ALA A 134 4.21 -2.11 -13.33
N ARG A 135 4.59 -0.83 -13.39
CA ARG A 135 5.32 -0.26 -14.53
C ARG A 135 6.65 -0.96 -14.75
N ARG A 136 7.43 -1.14 -13.71
CA ARG A 136 8.73 -1.81 -13.79
C ARG A 136 8.61 -3.29 -14.18
N MET A 137 7.51 -3.95 -13.82
CA MET A 137 7.20 -5.33 -14.21
C MET A 137 6.60 -5.46 -15.62
N GLY A 138 6.41 -4.36 -16.36
CA GLY A 138 5.76 -4.38 -17.67
C GLY A 138 4.25 -4.61 -17.63
N LYS A 139 3.61 -4.57 -16.45
CA LYS A 139 2.16 -4.76 -16.26
C LYS A 139 1.40 -3.46 -16.56
N ASN A 140 1.51 -3.02 -17.81
CA ASN A 140 1.09 -1.69 -18.25
C ASN A 140 -0.40 -1.39 -18.04
N LYS A 141 -1.29 -2.39 -18.14
CA LYS A 141 -2.73 -2.21 -17.90
C LYS A 141 -3.00 -1.84 -16.43
N ASP A 142 -2.42 -2.59 -15.50
CA ASP A 142 -2.56 -2.32 -14.07
C ASP A 142 -1.88 -1.02 -13.67
N ALA A 143 -0.69 -0.75 -14.21
CA ALA A 143 0.01 0.51 -13.99
C ALA A 143 -0.87 1.71 -14.36
N LYS A 144 -1.45 1.74 -15.57
CA LYS A 144 -2.33 2.82 -16.02
C LYS A 144 -3.57 2.97 -15.13
N ARG A 145 -4.19 1.86 -14.73
CA ARG A 145 -5.37 1.87 -13.86
C ARG A 145 -5.06 2.47 -12.49
N LEU A 146 -3.94 2.08 -11.88
CA LEU A 146 -3.50 2.61 -10.59
C LEU A 146 -3.08 4.09 -10.73
N GLU A 147 -2.29 4.44 -11.76
CA GLU A 147 -1.84 5.81 -12.03
C GLU A 147 -3.00 6.79 -12.23
N ALA A 148 -4.12 6.35 -12.79
CA ALA A 148 -5.29 7.19 -12.96
C ALA A 148 -5.80 7.75 -11.63
N ARG A 149 -5.65 6.98 -10.53
CA ARG A 149 -6.07 7.38 -9.18
C ARG A 149 -5.01 8.21 -8.43
N THR A 150 -3.75 8.19 -8.88
CA THR A 150 -2.65 8.81 -8.11
C THR A 150 -2.70 10.32 -8.00
N LYS A 151 -3.53 10.98 -8.81
CA LYS A 151 -3.72 12.43 -8.79
C LYS A 151 -4.95 12.88 -8.02
N ASP A 152 -5.74 11.94 -7.54
CA ASP A 152 -7.05 12.20 -6.97
C ASP A 152 -6.98 12.97 -5.64
N TRP A 153 -5.85 12.90 -4.91
CA TRP A 153 -5.62 13.72 -3.74
C TRP A 153 -5.81 15.23 -3.99
N ARG A 154 -5.63 15.70 -5.24
CA ARG A 154 -5.86 17.09 -5.63
C ARG A 154 -7.32 17.52 -5.47
N LYS A 155 -8.25 16.58 -5.51
CA LYS A 155 -9.68 16.85 -5.29
C LYS A 155 -9.98 17.24 -3.84
N CYS A 156 -9.07 16.95 -2.91
CA CYS A 156 -9.16 17.34 -1.51
C CYS A 156 -8.53 18.70 -1.21
N ILE A 157 -8.01 19.43 -2.22
CA ILE A 157 -7.41 20.75 -2.02
C ILE A 157 -8.47 21.82 -2.24
N HIS A 158 -8.65 22.67 -1.25
CA HIS A 158 -9.51 23.86 -1.41
C HIS A 158 -8.87 24.88 -2.36
N PRO A 159 -9.56 25.29 -3.46
CA PRO A 159 -8.93 26.10 -4.51
C PRO A 159 -8.40 27.46 -4.03
N GLY A 160 -9.12 28.08 -3.09
CA GLY A 160 -8.76 29.42 -2.60
C GLY A 160 -7.85 29.43 -1.37
N LEU A 161 -7.87 28.35 -0.57
CA LEU A 161 -7.06 28.27 0.67
C LEU A 161 -5.79 27.47 0.48
N HIS A 162 -5.70 26.66 -0.57
CA HIS A 162 -4.61 25.74 -0.83
C HIS A 162 -4.35 24.73 0.32
N LEU A 163 -5.40 24.41 1.09
CA LEU A 163 -5.39 23.46 2.20
C LEU A 163 -6.13 22.19 1.80
N LEU A 164 -5.77 21.09 2.43
CA LEU A 164 -6.56 19.85 2.38
C LEU A 164 -7.81 20.00 3.24
N LEU A 165 -8.96 19.60 2.71
CA LEU A 165 -10.27 19.61 3.37
C LEU A 165 -10.80 18.18 3.51
#